data_bd14ad63061de9e2e4bfc73ccff0b7ab
#
_entry.id   bd14ad63061de9e2e4bfc73ccff0b7ab
#
_cell.length_a   1.000
_cell.length_b   1.000
_cell.length_c   1.000
_cell.angle_alpha   90.00
_cell.angle_beta   90.00
_cell.angle_gamma   90.00
#
_symmetry.space_group_name_H-M   'P 1'
#
loop_
_entity.id
_entity.type
_entity.pdbx_description
1 polymer ?
#
loop_
_entity_poly.entity_id
_entity_poly.type
_entity_poly.pdbx_seq_one_letter_code
_entity_poly.pdbx_strand_id
1 'polypeptide(L)'
;GYYKHLLTLPQQFFDTMRVGEIISRVNDAVKIRNFINNVSLDLVVNMMILVFSVCLMFVYSWKLALITLVSAPLFYLIYWAFNKLNRKYQRSIMESSADLESQLVESINSIATIKRFGIEDFANLKTESRFVHLLKNTYRSIHGAILAQGGIQFVSTGITIAILWLGSVLVIDQELTPGTLMVFYSLVGYVLSPIGSLITSNQTIQDAMIAADRLFQIMDLEREQDDEQKMTLDSDMIGNITFENVAFRYGSRKQVFESLNLTIEKGKTTAIIGASGSGKTTLVSLLQHIYPIQSGQIRIGDYD
;
A
#
# COMPACT_ATOMS: atom_id res chain seq x y z
N GLY A 1 -15.86 -7.31 3.94
CA GLY A 1 -14.55 -6.83 3.67
C GLY A 1 -14.50 -5.64 2.71
N TYR A 2 -13.31 -5.24 2.37
CA TYR A 2 -12.98 -4.06 1.55
C TYR A 2 -13.78 -3.97 0.24
N TYR A 3 -13.86 -5.06 -0.55
CA TYR A 3 -14.59 -5.07 -1.81
C TYR A 3 -16.09 -4.78 -1.62
N LYS A 4 -16.70 -5.33 -0.55
CA LYS A 4 -18.11 -5.03 -0.24
C LYS A 4 -18.29 -3.55 0.09
N HIS A 5 -17.36 -2.96 0.87
CA HIS A 5 -17.39 -1.54 1.19
C HIS A 5 -17.25 -0.68 -0.08
N LEU A 6 -16.31 -1.05 -0.97
CA LEU A 6 -16.09 -0.35 -2.22
C LEU A 6 -17.35 -0.28 -3.09
N LEU A 7 -18.14 -1.36 -3.14
CA LEU A 7 -19.41 -1.39 -3.88
C LEU A 7 -20.51 -0.53 -3.25
N THR A 8 -20.34 -0.10 -2.00
CA THR A 8 -21.30 0.78 -1.31
C THR A 8 -20.91 2.26 -1.36
N LEU A 9 -19.83 2.60 -2.06
CA LEU A 9 -19.40 3.99 -2.22
C LEU A 9 -20.17 4.67 -3.34
N PRO A 10 -20.41 5.99 -3.22
CA PRO A 10 -21.14 6.77 -4.21
C PRO A 10 -20.41 6.83 -5.55
N GLN A 11 -21.17 6.93 -6.64
CA GLN A 11 -20.64 7.00 -8.01
C GLN A 11 -19.58 8.10 -8.18
N GLN A 12 -19.72 9.22 -7.47
CA GLN A 12 -18.74 10.33 -7.50
C GLN A 12 -17.31 9.88 -7.17
N PHE A 13 -17.15 8.88 -6.29
CA PHE A 13 -15.86 8.30 -5.96
C PHE A 13 -15.21 7.66 -7.20
N PHE A 14 -15.98 6.87 -7.96
CA PHE A 14 -15.50 6.19 -9.16
C PHE A 14 -15.22 7.14 -10.33
N ASP A 15 -15.91 8.28 -10.39
CA ASP A 15 -15.68 9.31 -11.39
C ASP A 15 -14.39 10.12 -11.13
N THR A 16 -13.98 10.21 -9.88
CA THR A 16 -12.80 11.00 -9.46
C THR A 16 -11.54 10.15 -9.37
N MET A 17 -11.66 8.88 -9.00
CA MET A 17 -10.55 7.98 -8.82
C MET A 17 -10.34 7.07 -10.03
N ARG A 18 -9.10 6.95 -10.49
CA ARG A 18 -8.77 6.07 -11.62
C ARG A 18 -8.89 4.60 -11.23
N VAL A 19 -9.42 3.77 -12.14
CA VAL A 19 -9.55 2.32 -11.91
C VAL A 19 -8.24 1.66 -11.49
N GLY A 20 -7.12 2.05 -12.10
CA GLY A 20 -5.80 1.55 -11.72
C GLY A 20 -5.41 1.88 -10.27
N GLU A 21 -5.83 3.04 -9.76
CA GLU A 21 -5.61 3.43 -8.37
C GLU A 21 -6.45 2.58 -7.41
N ILE A 22 -7.71 2.32 -7.75
CA ILE A 22 -8.60 1.44 -6.97
C ILE A 22 -7.99 0.02 -6.88
N ILE A 23 -7.49 -0.53 -8.00
CA ILE A 23 -6.83 -1.83 -8.03
C ILE A 23 -5.55 -1.81 -7.19
N SER A 24 -4.76 -0.73 -7.26
CA SER A 24 -3.57 -0.56 -6.41
C SER A 24 -3.91 -0.66 -4.91
N ARG A 25 -5.04 -0.07 -4.48
CA ARG A 25 -5.50 -0.16 -3.08
C ARG A 25 -5.91 -1.59 -2.69
N VAL A 26 -6.47 -2.36 -3.62
CA VAL A 26 -6.72 -3.80 -3.38
C VAL A 26 -5.40 -4.55 -3.14
N ASN A 27 -4.36 -4.23 -3.91
CA ASN A 27 -3.02 -4.80 -3.71
C ASN A 27 -2.38 -4.36 -2.39
N ASP A 28 -2.69 -3.17 -1.89
CA ASP A 28 -2.25 -2.72 -0.57
C ASP A 28 -2.82 -3.62 0.55
N ALA A 29 -4.04 -4.16 0.41
CA ALA A 29 -4.58 -5.16 1.35
C ALA A 29 -3.74 -6.46 1.38
N VAL A 30 -3.12 -6.85 0.26
CA VAL A 30 -2.20 -8.00 0.21
C VAL A 30 -0.93 -7.72 0.99
N LYS A 31 -0.40 -6.50 0.93
CA LYS A 31 0.79 -6.09 1.71
C LYS A 31 0.50 -6.14 3.21
N ILE A 32 -0.65 -5.62 3.65
CA ILE A 32 -1.09 -5.68 5.05
C ILE A 32 -1.24 -7.13 5.50
N ARG A 33 -1.87 -7.98 4.71
CA ARG A 33 -2.01 -9.41 5.00
C ARG A 33 -0.65 -10.10 5.15
N ASN A 34 0.29 -9.82 4.26
CA ASN A 34 1.65 -10.38 4.31
C ASN A 34 2.38 -9.92 5.57
N PHE A 35 2.23 -8.65 5.95
CA PHE A 35 2.78 -8.14 7.20
C PHE A 35 2.19 -8.88 8.42
N ILE A 36 0.87 -9.00 8.51
CA ILE A 36 0.20 -9.66 9.65
C ILE A 36 0.61 -11.13 9.74
N ASN A 37 0.60 -11.86 8.62
CA ASN A 37 0.82 -13.31 8.64
C ASN A 37 2.28 -13.71 8.84
N ASN A 38 3.21 -12.95 8.29
CA ASN A 38 4.63 -13.34 8.26
C ASN A 38 5.44 -12.48 9.22
N VAL A 39 5.43 -11.15 9.02
CA VAL A 39 6.35 -10.26 9.71
C VAL A 39 5.95 -10.05 11.18
N SER A 40 4.66 -9.93 11.49
CA SER A 40 4.23 -9.66 12.86
C SER A 40 4.51 -10.85 13.79
N LEU A 41 4.31 -12.07 13.32
CA LEU A 41 4.63 -13.29 14.06
C LEU A 41 6.14 -13.40 14.28
N ASP A 42 6.93 -13.19 13.22
CA ASP A 42 8.39 -13.20 13.30
C ASP A 42 8.92 -12.14 14.27
N LEU A 43 8.33 -10.95 14.29
CA LEU A 43 8.70 -9.89 15.24
C LEU A 43 8.46 -10.32 16.69
N VAL A 44 7.29 -10.88 16.99
CA VAL A 44 6.94 -11.33 18.34
C VAL A 44 7.88 -12.46 18.78
N VAL A 45 8.07 -13.47 17.93
CA VAL A 45 8.95 -14.61 18.22
C VAL A 45 10.39 -14.15 18.42
N ASN A 46 10.93 -13.33 17.52
CA ASN A 46 12.30 -12.81 17.62
C ASN A 46 12.48 -11.93 18.88
N MET A 47 11.47 -11.12 19.24
CA MET A 47 11.53 -10.32 20.48
C MET A 47 11.56 -11.22 21.72
N MET A 48 10.73 -12.27 21.75
CA MET A 48 10.75 -13.23 22.86
C MET A 48 12.10 -13.95 22.97
N ILE A 49 12.61 -14.45 21.83
CA ILE A 49 13.92 -15.12 21.79
C ILE A 49 15.01 -14.19 22.30
N LEU A 50 15.01 -12.92 21.85
CA LEU A 50 15.99 -11.93 22.25
C LEU A 50 15.95 -11.66 23.78
N VAL A 51 14.75 -11.40 24.33
CA VAL A 51 14.58 -11.15 25.76
C VAL A 51 15.04 -12.35 26.58
N PHE A 52 14.57 -13.56 26.25
CA PHE A 52 14.98 -14.78 26.98
C PHE A 52 16.49 -15.04 26.88
N SER A 53 17.06 -14.90 25.68
CA SER A 53 18.48 -15.14 25.48
C SER A 53 19.34 -14.14 26.25
N VAL A 54 18.98 -12.85 26.22
CA VAL A 54 19.68 -11.81 26.99
C VAL A 54 19.57 -12.08 28.49
N CYS A 55 18.39 -12.41 29.01
CA CYS A 55 18.22 -12.78 30.42
C CYS A 55 19.10 -13.97 30.81
N LEU A 56 19.12 -15.04 30.02
CA LEU A 56 19.98 -16.19 30.27
C LEU A 56 21.47 -15.82 30.24
N MET A 57 21.87 -14.99 29.29
CA MET A 57 23.27 -14.54 29.21
C MET A 57 23.71 -13.80 30.46
N PHE A 58 22.86 -12.94 31.01
CA PHE A 58 23.17 -12.23 32.27
C PHE A 58 23.28 -13.19 33.48
N VAL A 59 22.48 -14.26 33.51
CA VAL A 59 22.53 -15.28 34.56
C VAL A 59 23.84 -16.04 34.51
N TYR A 60 24.34 -16.40 33.31
CA TYR A 60 25.59 -17.18 33.16
C TYR A 60 26.83 -16.30 33.34
N SER A 61 26.92 -15.14 32.72
CA SER A 61 28.05 -14.22 32.84
C SER A 61 27.67 -12.80 32.38
N TRP A 62 27.57 -11.88 33.33
CA TRP A 62 27.29 -10.48 33.02
C TRP A 62 28.42 -9.82 32.19
N LYS A 63 29.69 -10.24 32.37
CA LYS A 63 30.84 -9.73 31.61
C LYS A 63 30.71 -10.01 30.12
N LEU A 64 30.41 -11.26 29.75
CA LEU A 64 30.23 -11.67 28.36
C LEU A 64 28.90 -11.14 27.77
N ALA A 65 27.84 -11.02 28.58
CA ALA A 65 26.58 -10.44 28.17
C ALA A 65 26.73 -8.98 27.74
N LEU A 66 27.50 -8.17 28.44
CA LEU A 66 27.80 -6.78 28.05
C LEU A 66 28.52 -6.69 26.71
N ILE A 67 29.47 -7.61 26.42
CA ILE A 67 30.15 -7.64 25.11
C ILE A 67 29.16 -7.92 23.98
N THR A 68 28.24 -8.86 24.18
CA THR A 68 27.19 -9.14 23.20
C THR A 68 26.29 -7.94 23.01
N LEU A 69 25.96 -7.19 24.09
CA LEU A 69 25.09 -6.03 24.02
C LEU A 69 25.72 -4.88 23.21
N VAL A 70 27.06 -4.79 23.14
CA VAL A 70 27.77 -3.84 22.26
C VAL A 70 27.43 -4.06 20.77
N SER A 71 26.99 -5.25 20.38
CA SER A 71 26.54 -5.49 19.00
C SER A 71 25.34 -4.62 18.61
N ALA A 72 24.43 -4.35 19.53
CA ALA A 72 23.18 -3.61 19.23
C ALA A 72 23.45 -2.20 18.70
N PRO A 73 24.25 -1.33 19.34
CA PRO A 73 24.57 -0.02 18.79
C PRO A 73 25.36 -0.10 17.48
N LEU A 74 26.22 -1.09 17.28
CA LEU A 74 26.96 -1.28 16.03
C LEU A 74 26.01 -1.66 14.89
N PHE A 75 25.10 -2.59 15.11
CA PHE A 75 24.07 -2.95 14.13
C PHE A 75 23.15 -1.76 13.82
N TYR A 76 22.74 -0.99 14.84
CA TYR A 76 21.95 0.20 14.64
C TYR A 76 22.67 1.23 13.77
N LEU A 77 23.96 1.42 13.94
CA LEU A 77 24.77 2.35 13.16
C LEU A 77 24.86 1.90 11.69
N ILE A 78 25.12 0.62 11.44
CA ILE A 78 25.12 0.04 10.07
C ILE A 78 23.75 0.24 9.43
N TYR A 79 22.68 -0.09 10.16
CA TYR A 79 21.31 0.11 9.68
C TYR A 79 21.00 1.56 9.36
N TRP A 80 21.33 2.49 10.25
CA TRP A 80 21.09 3.91 10.05
C TRP A 80 21.79 4.44 8.79
N ALA A 81 23.05 4.08 8.61
CA ALA A 81 23.82 4.46 7.43
C ALA A 81 23.22 3.88 6.15
N PHE A 82 22.85 2.59 6.17
CA PHE A 82 22.22 1.91 5.04
C PHE A 82 20.83 2.46 4.71
N ASN A 83 19.98 2.66 5.71
CA ASN A 83 18.60 3.10 5.52
C ASN A 83 18.55 4.49 4.85
N LYS A 84 19.45 5.40 5.20
CA LYS A 84 19.56 6.71 4.57
C LYS A 84 19.85 6.62 3.06
N LEU A 85 20.74 5.73 2.66
CA LEU A 85 21.09 5.46 1.27
C LEU A 85 19.96 4.70 0.55
N ASN A 86 19.39 3.69 1.19
CA ASN A 86 18.38 2.83 0.62
C ASN A 86 17.08 3.60 0.29
N ARG A 87 16.65 4.53 1.14
CA ARG A 87 15.46 5.37 0.86
C ARG A 87 15.58 6.13 -0.46
N LYS A 88 16.77 6.65 -0.78
CA LYS A 88 17.02 7.34 -2.05
C LYS A 88 16.89 6.37 -3.24
N TYR A 89 17.49 5.19 -3.12
CA TYR A 89 17.44 4.20 -4.20
C TYR A 89 16.04 3.62 -4.37
N GLN A 90 15.31 3.34 -3.30
CA GLN A 90 13.93 2.87 -3.36
C GLN A 90 13.00 3.87 -4.07
N ARG A 91 13.14 5.16 -3.77
CA ARG A 91 12.39 6.20 -4.48
C ARG A 91 12.72 6.20 -5.98
N SER A 92 13.99 6.12 -6.34
CA SER A 92 14.43 6.07 -7.73
C SER A 92 13.94 4.81 -8.46
N ILE A 93 13.88 3.67 -7.76
CA ILE A 93 13.30 2.42 -8.29
C ILE A 93 11.80 2.60 -8.57
N MET A 94 11.05 3.19 -7.63
CA MET A 94 9.61 3.45 -7.80
C MET A 94 9.36 4.38 -9.00
N GLU A 95 10.11 5.45 -9.13
CA GLU A 95 10.02 6.39 -10.26
C GLU A 95 10.34 5.69 -11.59
N SER A 96 11.43 4.93 -11.66
CA SER A 96 11.84 4.20 -12.86
C SER A 96 10.85 3.07 -13.23
N SER A 97 10.24 2.43 -12.23
CA SER A 97 9.22 1.40 -12.43
C SER A 97 7.94 2.00 -13.01
N ALA A 98 7.49 3.15 -12.47
CA ALA A 98 6.34 3.87 -13.00
C ALA A 98 6.55 4.37 -14.43
N ASP A 99 7.77 4.84 -14.74
CA ASP A 99 8.14 5.27 -16.09
C ASP A 99 8.13 4.10 -17.08
N LEU A 100 8.61 2.93 -16.68
CA LEU A 100 8.59 1.73 -17.51
C LEU A 100 7.15 1.25 -17.72
N GLU A 101 6.35 1.19 -16.68
CA GLU A 101 4.95 0.78 -16.73
C GLU A 101 4.14 1.72 -17.65
N SER A 102 4.31 3.03 -17.51
CA SER A 102 3.69 4.03 -18.38
C SER A 102 4.09 3.83 -19.84
N GLN A 103 5.37 3.55 -20.12
CA GLN A 103 5.86 3.28 -21.47
C GLN A 103 5.27 2.01 -22.07
N LEU A 104 5.13 0.93 -21.28
CA LEU A 104 4.52 -0.31 -21.72
C LEU A 104 3.03 -0.11 -22.05
N VAL A 105 2.29 0.58 -21.19
CA VAL A 105 0.87 0.90 -21.43
C VAL A 105 0.72 1.76 -22.67
N GLU A 106 1.55 2.79 -22.87
CA GLU A 106 1.55 3.64 -24.05
C GLU A 106 1.82 2.83 -25.33
N SER A 107 2.83 1.96 -25.29
CA SER A 107 3.20 1.12 -26.43
C SER A 107 2.09 0.12 -26.81
N ILE A 108 1.46 -0.50 -25.82
CA ILE A 108 0.36 -1.45 -26.03
C ILE A 108 -0.87 -0.72 -26.59
N ASN A 109 -1.23 0.42 -26.02
CA ASN A 109 -2.36 1.20 -26.51
C ASN A 109 -2.14 1.74 -27.94
N SER A 110 -0.88 2.01 -28.30
CA SER A 110 -0.48 2.52 -29.62
C SER A 110 -0.04 1.42 -30.58
N ILE A 111 -0.28 0.13 -30.28
CA ILE A 111 0.28 -1.00 -31.06
C ILE A 111 -0.13 -0.96 -32.53
N ALA A 112 -1.36 -0.54 -32.83
CA ALA A 112 -1.84 -0.40 -34.18
C ALA A 112 -1.04 0.68 -34.96
N THR A 113 -0.67 1.76 -34.30
CA THR A 113 0.16 2.83 -34.88
C THR A 113 1.58 2.34 -35.13
N ILE A 114 2.19 1.70 -34.10
CA ILE A 114 3.54 1.12 -34.20
C ILE A 114 3.62 0.17 -35.42
N LYS A 115 2.64 -0.72 -35.54
CA LYS A 115 2.56 -1.69 -36.66
C LYS A 115 2.38 -1.03 -38.04
N ARG A 116 1.52 0.02 -38.11
CA ARG A 116 1.27 0.73 -39.38
C ARG A 116 2.48 1.48 -39.90
N PHE A 117 3.31 2.01 -38.99
CA PHE A 117 4.52 2.76 -39.33
C PHE A 117 5.80 1.91 -39.37
N GLY A 118 5.74 0.63 -38.97
CA GLY A 118 6.91 -0.25 -38.94
C GLY A 118 8.01 0.21 -37.99
N ILE A 119 7.62 0.82 -36.83
CA ILE A 119 8.55 1.40 -35.88
C ILE A 119 8.73 0.55 -34.60
N GLU A 120 8.61 -0.78 -34.73
CA GLU A 120 8.75 -1.73 -33.65
C GLU A 120 10.10 -1.63 -32.97
N ASP A 121 11.18 -1.50 -33.73
CA ASP A 121 12.53 -1.40 -33.21
C ASP A 121 12.71 -0.13 -32.36
N PHE A 122 12.15 0.99 -32.78
CA PHE A 122 12.17 2.23 -32.00
C PHE A 122 11.39 2.09 -30.69
N ALA A 123 10.20 1.50 -30.74
CA ALA A 123 9.39 1.27 -29.55
C ALA A 123 10.11 0.31 -28.58
N ASN A 124 10.77 -0.72 -29.09
CA ASN A 124 11.58 -1.65 -28.29
C ASN A 124 12.77 -0.94 -27.65
N LEU A 125 13.56 -0.19 -28.40
CA LEU A 125 14.71 0.55 -27.87
C LEU A 125 14.30 1.55 -26.77
N LYS A 126 13.17 2.23 -26.94
CA LYS A 126 12.64 3.17 -25.93
C LYS A 126 12.27 2.44 -24.65
N THR A 127 11.62 1.27 -24.74
CA THR A 127 11.24 0.44 -23.61
C THR A 127 12.48 -0.16 -22.92
N GLU A 128 13.42 -0.68 -23.71
CA GLU A 128 14.68 -1.25 -23.22
C GLU A 128 15.51 -0.22 -22.44
N SER A 129 15.60 1.02 -22.96
CA SER A 129 16.31 2.11 -22.27
C SER A 129 15.73 2.37 -20.87
N ARG A 130 14.39 2.39 -20.72
CA ARG A 130 13.73 2.56 -19.42
C ARG A 130 13.93 1.34 -18.52
N PHE A 131 13.87 0.15 -19.07
CA PHE A 131 14.14 -1.10 -18.35
C PHE A 131 15.59 -1.13 -17.83
N VAL A 132 16.57 -0.76 -18.65
CA VAL A 132 17.99 -0.67 -18.23
C VAL A 132 18.16 0.37 -17.12
N HIS A 133 17.44 1.49 -17.18
CA HIS A 133 17.48 2.49 -16.10
C HIS A 133 16.93 1.93 -14.78
N LEU A 134 15.81 1.21 -14.82
CA LEU A 134 15.26 0.51 -13.66
C LEU A 134 16.26 -0.51 -13.11
N LEU A 135 16.87 -1.34 -13.97
CA LEU A 135 17.87 -2.31 -13.57
C LEU A 135 19.09 -1.68 -12.89
N LYS A 136 19.58 -0.55 -13.40
CA LYS A 136 20.69 0.18 -12.78
C LYS A 136 20.38 0.66 -11.37
N ASN A 137 19.17 1.19 -11.16
CA ASN A 137 18.73 1.65 -9.84
C ASN A 137 18.53 0.45 -8.87
N THR A 138 17.95 -0.63 -9.37
CA THR A 138 17.79 -1.87 -8.61
C THR A 138 19.14 -2.46 -8.22
N TYR A 139 20.09 -2.52 -9.16
CA TYR A 139 21.45 -3.00 -8.90
C TYR A 139 22.16 -2.20 -7.78
N ARG A 140 22.04 -0.85 -7.82
CA ARG A 140 22.62 0.01 -6.78
C ARG A 140 22.01 -0.25 -5.41
N SER A 141 20.71 -0.47 -5.35
CA SER A 141 20.02 -0.81 -4.10
C SER A 141 20.47 -2.17 -3.56
N ILE A 142 20.51 -3.18 -4.42
CA ILE A 142 20.98 -4.54 -4.05
C ILE A 142 22.43 -4.51 -3.59
N HIS A 143 23.30 -3.80 -4.31
CA HIS A 143 24.71 -3.68 -3.92
C HIS A 143 24.86 -3.03 -2.53
N GLY A 144 24.10 -1.97 -2.24
CA GLY A 144 24.04 -1.39 -0.91
C GLY A 144 23.56 -2.36 0.16
N ALA A 145 22.53 -3.16 -0.15
CA ALA A 145 22.01 -4.20 0.76
C ALA A 145 23.06 -5.27 1.05
N ILE A 146 23.80 -5.74 0.04
CA ILE A 146 24.89 -6.71 0.20
C ILE A 146 26.00 -6.16 1.12
N LEU A 147 26.38 -4.88 0.93
CA LEU A 147 27.38 -4.24 1.79
C LEU A 147 26.90 -4.12 3.24
N ALA A 148 25.64 -3.77 3.46
CA ALA A 148 25.06 -3.71 4.80
C ALA A 148 25.02 -5.10 5.45
N GLN A 149 24.58 -6.12 4.70
CA GLN A 149 24.56 -7.50 5.17
C GLN A 149 25.99 -8.00 5.51
N GLY A 150 26.97 -7.69 4.66
CA GLY A 150 28.37 -7.99 4.92
C GLY A 150 28.90 -7.31 6.18
N GLY A 151 28.53 -6.06 6.41
CA GLY A 151 28.86 -5.31 7.61
C GLY A 151 28.27 -5.94 8.88
N ILE A 152 27.00 -6.33 8.84
CA ILE A 152 26.33 -7.05 9.94
C ILE A 152 27.05 -8.38 10.22
N GLN A 153 27.35 -9.15 9.17
CA GLN A 153 28.04 -10.42 9.31
C GLN A 153 29.47 -10.24 9.89
N PHE A 154 30.19 -9.21 9.46
CA PHE A 154 31.54 -8.90 9.97
C PHE A 154 31.46 -8.56 11.48
N VAL A 155 30.55 -7.71 11.91
CA VAL A 155 30.37 -7.37 13.34
C VAL A 155 29.96 -8.61 14.13
N SER A 156 29.02 -9.41 13.62
CA SER A 156 28.55 -10.64 14.26
C SER A 156 29.71 -11.64 14.49
N THR A 157 30.50 -11.86 13.46
CA THR A 157 31.67 -12.76 13.54
C THR A 157 32.72 -12.20 14.50
N GLY A 158 33.00 -10.90 14.44
CA GLY A 158 33.95 -10.22 15.33
C GLY A 158 33.58 -10.36 16.81
N ILE A 159 32.28 -10.16 17.13
CA ILE A 159 31.75 -10.34 18.50
C ILE A 159 31.87 -11.81 18.94
N THR A 160 31.54 -12.75 18.06
CA THR A 160 31.67 -14.17 18.35
C THR A 160 33.13 -14.56 18.70
N ILE A 161 34.09 -14.06 17.91
CA ILE A 161 35.53 -14.26 18.17
C ILE A 161 35.92 -13.60 19.50
N ALA A 162 35.48 -12.37 19.79
CA ALA A 162 35.78 -11.68 21.04
C ALA A 162 35.24 -12.44 22.26
N ILE A 163 34.01 -12.97 22.16
CA ILE A 163 33.38 -13.78 23.22
C ILE A 163 34.18 -15.07 23.45
N LEU A 164 34.58 -15.77 22.38
CA LEU A 164 35.39 -16.99 22.52
C LEU A 164 36.77 -16.69 23.12
N TRP A 165 37.40 -15.60 22.71
CA TRP A 165 38.71 -15.21 23.24
C TRP A 165 38.63 -14.79 24.71
N LEU A 166 37.77 -13.84 25.06
CA LEU A 166 37.60 -13.39 26.44
C LEU A 166 37.01 -14.49 27.34
N GLY A 167 36.05 -15.27 26.80
CA GLY A 167 35.52 -16.42 27.52
C GLY A 167 36.54 -17.49 27.81
N SER A 168 37.49 -17.73 26.89
CA SER A 168 38.61 -18.66 27.14
C SER A 168 39.57 -18.16 28.24
N VAL A 169 39.81 -16.85 28.29
CA VAL A 169 40.60 -16.24 29.40
C VAL A 169 39.87 -16.45 30.72
N LEU A 170 38.57 -16.19 30.81
CA LEU A 170 37.78 -16.42 32.03
C LEU A 170 37.71 -17.90 32.45
N VAL A 171 37.80 -18.82 31.49
CA VAL A 171 37.91 -20.27 31.79
C VAL A 171 39.29 -20.63 32.37
N ILE A 172 40.38 -20.04 31.84
CA ILE A 172 41.72 -20.22 32.37
C ILE A 172 41.82 -19.65 33.80
N ASP A 173 41.21 -18.51 34.05
CA ASP A 173 41.14 -17.85 35.37
C ASP A 173 40.15 -18.55 36.33
N GLN A 174 39.53 -19.67 35.91
CA GLN A 174 38.58 -20.47 36.67
C GLN A 174 37.29 -19.70 37.09
N GLU A 175 36.99 -18.56 36.46
CA GLU A 175 35.75 -17.82 36.66
C GLU A 175 34.56 -18.45 35.89
N LEU A 176 34.85 -19.21 34.83
CA LEU A 176 33.86 -19.88 34.00
C LEU A 176 34.26 -21.35 33.73
N THR A 177 33.26 -22.21 33.52
CA THR A 177 33.52 -23.58 33.06
C THR A 177 33.56 -23.63 31.51
N PRO A 178 34.27 -24.57 30.88
CA PRO A 178 34.24 -24.77 29.44
C PRO A 178 32.80 -25.01 28.91
N GLY A 179 31.97 -25.73 29.68
CA GLY A 179 30.56 -25.97 29.34
C GLY A 179 29.74 -24.69 29.30
N THR A 180 29.96 -23.80 30.28
CA THR A 180 29.27 -22.46 30.28
C THR A 180 29.65 -21.61 29.06
N LEU A 181 30.95 -21.66 28.67
CA LEU A 181 31.41 -20.97 27.44
C LEU A 181 30.71 -21.50 26.20
N MET A 182 30.52 -22.81 26.06
CA MET A 182 29.84 -23.43 24.94
C MET A 182 28.36 -23.06 24.90
N VAL A 183 27.69 -23.04 26.04
CA VAL A 183 26.32 -22.54 26.16
C VAL A 183 26.24 -21.07 25.71
N PHE A 184 27.19 -20.25 26.18
CA PHE A 184 27.24 -18.84 25.84
C PHE A 184 27.46 -18.63 24.34
N TYR A 185 28.36 -19.36 23.71
CA TYR A 185 28.57 -19.35 22.27
C TYR A 185 27.30 -19.67 21.48
N SER A 186 26.53 -20.67 21.92
CA SER A 186 25.24 -21.00 21.30
C SER A 186 24.21 -19.89 21.48
N LEU A 187 24.15 -19.22 22.65
CA LEU A 187 23.23 -18.14 22.96
C LEU A 187 23.51 -16.87 22.12
N VAL A 188 24.77 -16.63 21.73
CA VAL A 188 25.13 -15.49 20.87
C VAL A 188 24.32 -15.46 19.59
N GLY A 189 24.17 -16.61 18.94
CA GLY A 189 23.35 -16.72 17.72
C GLY A 189 21.89 -16.34 17.94
N TYR A 190 21.34 -16.70 19.10
CA TYR A 190 19.96 -16.34 19.48
C TYR A 190 19.77 -14.88 19.87
N VAL A 191 20.82 -14.10 20.01
CA VAL A 191 20.77 -12.64 20.20
C VAL A 191 21.03 -11.91 18.88
N LEU A 192 22.07 -12.30 18.16
CA LEU A 192 22.51 -11.60 16.94
C LEU A 192 21.52 -11.75 15.78
N SER A 193 20.93 -12.94 15.61
CA SER A 193 19.96 -13.23 14.54
C SER A 193 18.68 -12.41 14.66
N PRO A 194 17.98 -12.38 15.82
CA PRO A 194 16.79 -11.54 16.01
C PRO A 194 17.06 -10.05 15.80
N ILE A 195 18.20 -9.52 16.26
CA ILE A 195 18.56 -8.11 16.05
C ILE A 195 18.63 -7.81 14.54
N GLY A 196 19.27 -8.67 13.77
CA GLY A 196 19.31 -8.54 12.31
C GLY A 196 17.93 -8.57 11.66
N SER A 197 17.06 -9.50 12.07
CA SER A 197 15.69 -9.62 11.56
C SER A 197 14.83 -8.39 11.89
N LEU A 198 14.89 -7.89 13.11
CA LEU A 198 14.15 -6.68 13.54
C LEU A 198 14.54 -5.46 12.69
N ILE A 199 15.82 -5.35 12.35
CA ILE A 199 16.33 -4.27 11.52
C ILE A 199 15.79 -4.37 10.09
N THR A 200 15.84 -5.56 9.48
CA THR A 200 15.38 -5.76 8.10
C THR A 200 13.85 -5.65 7.96
N SER A 201 13.10 -6.02 9.00
CA SER A 201 11.64 -5.94 9.01
C SER A 201 11.09 -4.51 9.00
N ASN A 202 11.90 -3.51 9.37
CA ASN A 202 11.44 -2.12 9.47
C ASN A 202 10.89 -1.58 8.13
N GLN A 203 11.45 -1.96 6.99
CA GLN A 203 10.93 -1.56 5.68
C GLN A 203 9.54 -2.15 5.44
N THR A 204 9.35 -3.44 5.72
CA THR A 204 8.05 -4.11 5.54
C THR A 204 6.99 -3.52 6.47
N ILE A 205 7.37 -3.13 7.69
CA ILE A 205 6.49 -2.40 8.62
C ILE A 205 6.06 -1.06 8.01
N GLN A 206 7.00 -0.27 7.50
CA GLN A 206 6.68 1.03 6.89
C GLN A 206 5.77 0.88 5.67
N ASP A 207 6.05 -0.10 4.80
CA ASP A 207 5.24 -0.38 3.61
C ASP A 207 3.82 -0.81 4.00
N ALA A 208 3.68 -1.62 5.05
CA ALA A 208 2.38 -2.03 5.57
C ALA A 208 1.61 -0.87 6.22
N MET A 209 2.28 0.02 6.94
CA MET A 209 1.66 1.22 7.52
C MET A 209 1.13 2.16 6.43
N ILE A 210 1.94 2.43 5.40
CA ILE A 210 1.50 3.26 4.26
C ILE A 210 0.32 2.61 3.54
N ALA A 211 0.37 1.28 3.35
CA ALA A 211 -0.72 0.54 2.74
C ALA A 211 -2.00 0.59 3.59
N ALA A 212 -1.87 0.50 4.92
CA ALA A 212 -2.98 0.62 5.85
C ALA A 212 -3.61 2.02 5.81
N ASP A 213 -2.81 3.07 5.90
CA ASP A 213 -3.30 4.46 5.82
C ASP A 213 -4.10 4.69 4.53
N ARG A 214 -3.57 4.22 3.41
CA ARG A 214 -4.24 4.32 2.11
C ARG A 214 -5.55 3.55 2.06
N LEU A 215 -5.60 2.37 2.65
CA LEU A 215 -6.81 1.53 2.68
C LEU A 215 -7.87 2.14 3.58
N PHE A 216 -7.48 2.66 4.76
CA PHE A 216 -8.39 3.34 5.67
C PHE A 216 -8.97 4.63 5.09
N GLN A 217 -8.21 5.38 4.29
CA GLN A 217 -8.74 6.55 3.57
C GLN A 217 -9.97 6.23 2.72
N ILE A 218 -10.07 5.01 2.16
CA ILE A 218 -11.25 4.57 1.41
C ILE A 218 -12.33 4.01 2.35
N MET A 219 -11.91 3.28 3.40
CA MET A 219 -12.84 2.68 4.35
C MET A 219 -13.59 3.71 5.19
N ASP A 220 -13.01 4.90 5.39
CA ASP A 220 -13.59 6.01 6.14
C ASP A 220 -14.51 6.89 5.27
N LEU A 221 -14.58 6.63 3.95
CA LEU A 221 -15.54 7.35 3.09
C LEU A 221 -16.97 6.98 3.44
N GLU A 222 -17.83 7.96 3.40
CA GLU A 222 -19.27 7.79 3.60
C GLU A 222 -19.84 6.87 2.50
N ARG A 223 -20.59 5.88 2.92
CA ARG A 223 -21.29 4.97 2.01
C ARG A 223 -22.52 5.67 1.44
N GLU A 224 -22.98 5.22 0.28
CA GLU A 224 -24.35 5.49 -0.13
C GLU A 224 -25.26 5.03 1.00
N GLN A 225 -26.07 5.97 1.49
CA GLN A 225 -26.99 5.67 2.59
C GLN A 225 -27.95 4.58 2.12
N ASP A 226 -27.82 3.43 2.75
CA ASP A 226 -28.83 2.39 2.71
C ASP A 226 -29.94 2.91 3.66
N ASP A 227 -30.77 3.81 3.16
CA ASP A 227 -31.89 4.33 3.93
C ASP A 227 -32.82 3.15 4.21
N GLU A 228 -32.84 2.65 5.44
CA GLU A 228 -33.77 1.63 5.90
C GLU A 228 -35.25 2.09 5.73
N GLN A 229 -35.44 3.37 5.40
CA GLN A 229 -36.75 4.00 5.11
C GLN A 229 -37.12 4.03 3.62
N LYS A 230 -36.26 3.49 2.72
CA LYS A 230 -36.60 3.41 1.29
C LYS A 230 -37.82 2.52 1.10
N MET A 231 -38.87 3.11 0.58
CA MET A 231 -40.10 2.39 0.24
C MET A 231 -39.99 1.81 -1.18
N THR A 232 -40.36 0.54 -1.33
CA THR A 232 -40.49 -0.05 -2.66
C THR A 232 -41.84 0.45 -3.25
N LEU A 233 -41.76 1.15 -4.36
CA LEU A 233 -42.97 1.63 -5.07
C LEU A 233 -43.51 0.48 -5.94
N ASP A 234 -44.74 0.07 -5.69
CA ASP A 234 -45.48 -0.81 -6.59
C ASP A 234 -45.90 -0.03 -7.85
N SER A 235 -46.13 -0.77 -8.96
CA SER A 235 -46.51 -0.16 -10.25
C SER A 235 -47.73 0.75 -10.19
N ASP A 236 -48.65 0.50 -9.28
CA ASP A 236 -49.85 1.28 -9.08
C ASP A 236 -49.61 2.63 -8.37
N MET A 237 -48.53 2.68 -7.54
CA MET A 237 -48.09 3.87 -6.81
C MET A 237 -47.28 4.84 -7.68
N ILE A 238 -46.74 4.38 -8.82
CA ILE A 238 -45.96 5.23 -9.72
C ILE A 238 -46.86 6.24 -10.37
N GLY A 239 -46.68 7.53 -10.05
CA GLY A 239 -47.32 8.67 -10.69
C GLY A 239 -46.50 9.30 -11.80
N ASN A 240 -46.74 10.55 -12.11
CA ASN A 240 -45.88 11.35 -12.98
C ASN A 240 -44.53 11.57 -12.31
N ILE A 241 -43.46 11.66 -13.11
CA ILE A 241 -42.14 12.03 -12.61
C ILE A 241 -41.97 13.52 -12.83
N THR A 242 -41.72 14.26 -11.75
CA THR A 242 -41.57 15.72 -11.79
C THR A 242 -40.21 16.14 -11.27
N PHE A 243 -39.53 16.98 -12.04
CA PHE A 243 -38.34 17.69 -11.64
C PHE A 243 -38.73 19.13 -11.33
N GLU A 244 -38.48 19.60 -10.14
CA GLU A 244 -38.84 20.94 -9.68
C GLU A 244 -37.60 21.73 -9.28
N ASN A 245 -37.26 22.75 -10.06
CA ASN A 245 -36.10 23.62 -9.82
C ASN A 245 -34.77 22.87 -9.55
N VAL A 246 -34.57 21.77 -10.24
CA VAL A 246 -33.40 20.90 -10.01
C VAL A 246 -32.15 21.56 -10.55
N ALA A 247 -31.17 21.77 -9.64
CA ALA A 247 -29.83 22.22 -9.99
C ALA A 247 -28.83 21.07 -9.83
N PHE A 248 -27.93 20.93 -10.81
CA PHE A 248 -26.92 19.88 -10.78
C PHE A 248 -25.65 20.24 -11.54
N ARG A 249 -24.52 19.83 -10.98
CA ARG A 249 -23.20 19.83 -11.63
C ARG A 249 -22.37 18.63 -11.17
N TYR A 250 -21.47 18.15 -12.01
CA TYR A 250 -20.48 17.13 -11.65
C TYR A 250 -19.29 17.76 -10.93
N GLY A 251 -19.15 17.51 -9.64
CA GLY A 251 -18.04 18.02 -8.83
C GLY A 251 -17.87 19.55 -8.99
N SER A 252 -16.68 20.01 -9.40
CA SER A 252 -16.36 21.41 -9.63
C SER A 252 -16.56 21.88 -11.07
N ARG A 253 -17.17 21.05 -11.95
CA ARG A 253 -17.38 21.39 -13.36
C ARG A 253 -18.50 22.40 -13.54
N LYS A 254 -18.64 22.91 -14.79
CA LYS A 254 -19.74 23.81 -15.17
C LYS A 254 -21.09 23.15 -14.86
N GLN A 255 -22.04 23.96 -14.44
CA GLN A 255 -23.40 23.55 -14.13
C GLN A 255 -24.07 22.94 -15.37
N VAL A 256 -24.69 21.78 -15.19
CA VAL A 256 -25.42 21.05 -16.24
C VAL A 256 -26.88 21.52 -16.24
N PHE A 257 -27.46 21.64 -15.05
CA PHE A 257 -28.80 22.19 -14.86
C PHE A 257 -28.75 23.27 -13.79
N GLU A 258 -29.28 24.46 -14.11
CA GLU A 258 -29.40 25.60 -13.17
C GLU A 258 -30.74 25.58 -12.42
N SER A 259 -31.82 25.26 -13.11
CA SER A 259 -33.18 25.17 -12.59
C SER A 259 -34.03 24.35 -13.56
N LEU A 260 -33.84 23.05 -13.57
CA LEU A 260 -34.57 22.15 -14.46
C LEU A 260 -35.98 21.92 -13.91
N ASN A 261 -36.98 22.23 -14.74
CA ASN A 261 -38.37 21.93 -14.51
C ASN A 261 -38.86 21.03 -15.65
N LEU A 262 -39.31 19.81 -15.34
CA LEU A 262 -39.73 18.82 -16.32
C LEU A 262 -40.78 17.92 -15.69
N THR A 263 -41.83 17.58 -16.44
CA THR A 263 -42.80 16.57 -16.04
C THR A 263 -42.84 15.46 -17.08
N ILE A 264 -42.68 14.22 -16.65
CA ILE A 264 -42.80 12.99 -17.46
C ILE A 264 -44.11 12.32 -17.03
N GLU A 265 -45.08 12.26 -17.92
CA GLU A 265 -46.42 11.74 -17.63
C GLU A 265 -46.43 10.22 -17.57
N LYS A 266 -47.12 9.66 -16.58
CA LYS A 266 -47.34 8.23 -16.43
C LYS A 266 -48.01 7.63 -17.68
N GLY A 267 -47.50 6.47 -18.11
CA GLY A 267 -48.04 5.72 -19.23
C GLY A 267 -47.78 6.30 -20.62
N LYS A 268 -47.02 7.41 -20.72
CA LYS A 268 -46.62 8.00 -22.00
C LYS A 268 -45.13 7.75 -22.27
N THR A 269 -44.77 7.70 -23.54
CA THR A 269 -43.37 7.67 -24.00
C THR A 269 -42.91 9.12 -24.17
N THR A 270 -41.88 9.49 -23.41
CA THR A 270 -41.27 10.83 -23.50
C THR A 270 -39.90 10.72 -24.19
N ALA A 271 -39.72 11.46 -25.29
CA ALA A 271 -38.42 11.53 -25.98
C ALA A 271 -37.62 12.75 -25.53
N ILE A 272 -36.37 12.54 -25.09
CA ILE A 272 -35.46 13.63 -24.69
C ILE A 272 -34.50 13.89 -25.86
N ILE A 273 -34.64 15.04 -26.49
CA ILE A 273 -33.89 15.44 -27.69
C ILE A 273 -32.99 16.62 -27.35
N GLY A 274 -31.77 16.65 -27.88
CA GLY A 274 -30.86 17.77 -27.71
C GLY A 274 -29.44 17.46 -28.24
N ALA A 275 -28.60 18.47 -28.34
CA ALA A 275 -27.21 18.33 -28.76
C ALA A 275 -26.39 17.41 -27.83
N SER A 276 -25.25 16.93 -28.32
CA SER A 276 -24.32 16.19 -27.46
C SER A 276 -23.86 17.09 -26.32
N GLY A 277 -23.84 16.56 -25.07
CA GLY A 277 -23.47 17.33 -23.89
C GLY A 277 -24.59 18.18 -23.26
N SER A 278 -25.85 18.14 -23.79
CA SER A 278 -26.97 18.90 -23.23
C SER A 278 -27.56 18.36 -21.92
N GLY A 279 -26.98 17.32 -21.34
CA GLY A 279 -27.42 16.77 -20.05
C GLY A 279 -28.42 15.61 -20.13
N LYS A 280 -28.70 15.04 -21.32
CA LYS A 280 -29.72 13.95 -21.47
C LYS A 280 -29.39 12.72 -20.58
N THR A 281 -28.17 12.26 -20.62
CA THR A 281 -27.70 11.15 -19.76
C THR A 281 -27.70 11.53 -18.28
N THR A 282 -27.34 12.77 -17.97
CA THR A 282 -27.37 13.31 -16.60
C THR A 282 -28.77 13.26 -16.02
N LEU A 283 -29.80 13.63 -16.80
CA LEU A 283 -31.21 13.60 -16.36
C LEU A 283 -31.62 12.17 -15.93
N VAL A 284 -31.25 11.17 -16.73
CA VAL A 284 -31.53 9.76 -16.41
C VAL A 284 -30.74 9.31 -15.15
N SER A 285 -29.49 9.73 -15.02
CA SER A 285 -28.66 9.41 -13.84
C SER A 285 -29.20 10.04 -12.55
N LEU A 286 -29.76 11.25 -12.63
CA LEU A 286 -30.42 11.89 -11.49
C LEU A 286 -31.72 11.17 -11.12
N LEU A 287 -32.52 10.75 -12.11
CA LEU A 287 -33.72 9.98 -11.86
C LEU A 287 -33.42 8.61 -11.20
N GLN A 288 -32.30 8.01 -11.54
CA GLN A 288 -31.83 6.76 -10.91
C GLN A 288 -31.17 6.98 -9.55
N HIS A 289 -31.09 8.24 -9.08
CA HIS A 289 -30.43 8.65 -7.84
C HIS A 289 -28.93 8.21 -7.78
N ILE A 290 -28.28 8.11 -8.94
CA ILE A 290 -26.82 7.81 -9.01
C ILE A 290 -26.01 8.99 -8.48
N TYR A 291 -26.51 10.20 -8.63
CA TYR A 291 -25.92 11.44 -8.12
C TYR A 291 -26.93 12.22 -7.30
N PRO A 292 -26.54 12.76 -6.14
CA PRO A 292 -27.41 13.66 -5.37
C PRO A 292 -27.56 15.00 -6.10
N ILE A 293 -28.74 15.55 -6.08
CA ILE A 293 -29.03 16.90 -6.59
C ILE A 293 -28.47 17.98 -5.64
N GLN A 294 -28.13 19.16 -6.18
CA GLN A 294 -27.66 20.29 -5.36
C GLN A 294 -28.78 21.08 -4.72
N SER A 295 -29.87 21.27 -5.47
CA SER A 295 -31.08 21.91 -5.00
C SER A 295 -32.25 21.48 -5.87
N GLY A 296 -33.46 21.74 -5.41
CA GLY A 296 -34.68 21.32 -6.05
C GLY A 296 -35.19 20.00 -5.52
N GLN A 297 -36.07 19.35 -6.27
CA GLN A 297 -36.75 18.13 -5.85
C GLN A 297 -37.10 17.28 -7.08
N ILE A 298 -37.00 15.95 -6.93
CA ILE A 298 -37.41 14.97 -7.94
C ILE A 298 -38.48 14.09 -7.30
N ARG A 299 -39.67 14.09 -7.84
CA ARG A 299 -40.82 13.34 -7.31
C ARG A 299 -41.30 12.27 -8.28
N ILE A 300 -41.76 11.16 -7.76
CA ILE A 300 -42.47 10.11 -8.48
C ILE A 300 -43.85 10.01 -7.87
N GLY A 301 -44.86 10.63 -8.53
CA GLY A 301 -46.19 10.85 -7.94
C GLY A 301 -46.11 11.75 -6.73
N ASP A 302 -46.57 11.27 -5.58
CA ASP A 302 -46.56 12.03 -4.32
C ASP A 302 -45.28 11.76 -3.48
N TYR A 303 -44.35 10.94 -3.99
CA TYR A 303 -43.13 10.50 -3.28
C TYR A 303 -41.90 11.26 -3.80
N ASP A 304 -41.00 11.63 -2.87
CA ASP A 304 -39.72 12.28 -3.15
C ASP A 304 -38.56 11.28 -3.18
#